data_b67693b01863b050bae49a987323dbd8
#
_entry.id   b67693b01863b050bae49a987323dbd8
#
_cell.length_a   1.000
_cell.length_b   1.000
_cell.length_c   1.000
_cell.angle_alpha   90.00
_cell.angle_beta   90.00
_cell.angle_gamma   90.00
#
_symmetry.space_group_name_H-M   'P 1'
#
loop_
_entity.id
_entity.type
_entity.pdbx_description
1 polymer ?
#
loop_
_entity_poly.entity_id
_entity_poly.type
_entity_poly.pdbx_seq_one_letter_code
_entity_poly.pdbx_strand_id
1 'polypeptide(L)'
;EVLAQLKEYKRHWKKELDASEFFFLNRYGERYSEQSARRMIQHYTQEAMIEIHITPHMFRHAFATLLLEEEVDIRFIQKMLGHASIMTTQIYAEVALKKQMEILKMKHPRNRMEILEKHIETEGKGVV
;
A
#
# COMPACT_ATOMS: atom_id res chain seq x y z
N GLU A 1 16.37 -6.61 1.64
CA GLU A 1 15.96 -7.92 2.16
C GLU A 1 15.20 -8.72 1.09
N VAL A 2 14.03 -8.31 0.61
CA VAL A 2 13.19 -9.02 -0.39
C VAL A 2 13.94 -9.31 -1.69
N LEU A 3 14.70 -8.35 -2.23
CA LEU A 3 15.49 -8.54 -3.45
C LEU A 3 16.58 -9.61 -3.29
N ALA A 4 17.17 -9.73 -2.11
CA ALA A 4 18.18 -10.77 -1.84
C ALA A 4 17.52 -12.15 -1.85
N GLN A 5 16.36 -12.30 -1.20
CA GLN A 5 15.58 -13.54 -1.19
C GLN A 5 15.12 -13.94 -2.60
N LEU A 6 14.67 -12.99 -3.42
CA LEU A 6 14.27 -13.25 -4.81
C LEU A 6 15.46 -13.69 -5.68
N LYS A 7 16.64 -13.11 -5.48
CA LYS A 7 17.87 -13.52 -6.17
C LYS A 7 18.27 -14.94 -5.79
N GLU A 8 18.17 -15.28 -4.51
CA GLU A 8 18.47 -16.61 -4.01
C GLU A 8 17.46 -17.63 -4.53
N TYR A 9 16.17 -17.33 -4.50
CA TYR A 9 15.12 -18.12 -5.11
C TYR A 9 15.42 -18.40 -6.60
N LYS A 10 15.72 -17.36 -7.38
CA LYS A 10 16.08 -17.48 -8.79
C LYS A 10 17.32 -18.36 -9.02
N ARG A 11 18.31 -18.28 -8.14
CA ARG A 11 19.52 -19.13 -8.22
C ARG A 11 19.20 -20.59 -7.94
N HIS A 12 18.37 -20.84 -6.93
CA HIS A 12 17.98 -22.19 -6.51
C HIS A 12 17.15 -22.91 -7.57
N TRP A 13 16.19 -22.21 -8.17
CA TRP A 13 15.24 -22.75 -9.13
C TRP A 13 15.61 -22.45 -10.59
N LYS A 14 16.88 -22.21 -10.88
CA LYS A 14 17.31 -21.72 -12.19
C LYS A 14 16.85 -22.62 -13.34
N LYS A 15 17.02 -23.94 -13.24
CA LYS A 15 16.69 -24.91 -14.31
C LYS A 15 15.20 -24.92 -14.61
N GLU A 16 14.38 -24.94 -13.56
CA GLU A 16 12.93 -24.98 -13.65
C GLU A 16 12.38 -23.65 -14.17
N LEU A 17 12.97 -22.53 -13.75
CA LEU A 17 12.60 -21.20 -14.21
C LEU A 17 12.97 -20.97 -15.68
N ASP A 18 14.11 -21.48 -16.15
CA ASP A 18 14.51 -21.38 -17.56
C ASP A 18 13.57 -22.18 -18.49
N ALA A 19 12.87 -23.20 -17.94
CA ALA A 19 11.90 -24.02 -18.63
C ALA A 19 10.44 -23.57 -18.44
N SER A 20 10.17 -22.53 -17.65
CA SER A 20 8.84 -22.11 -17.26
C SER A 20 8.55 -20.67 -17.66
N GLU A 21 7.30 -20.38 -18.04
CA GLU A 21 6.78 -19.02 -18.22
C GLU A 21 6.45 -18.32 -16.88
N PHE A 22 6.42 -19.08 -15.78
CA PHE A 22 6.03 -18.60 -14.46
C PHE A 22 7.25 -18.40 -13.57
N PHE A 23 7.25 -17.28 -12.83
CA PHE A 23 8.33 -16.98 -11.89
C PHE A 23 8.19 -17.76 -10.56
N PHE A 24 6.97 -17.91 -10.04
CA PHE A 24 6.75 -18.68 -8.82
C PHE A 24 6.30 -20.09 -9.13
N LEU A 25 7.09 -21.05 -8.68
CA LEU A 25 6.90 -22.48 -8.92
C LEU A 25 6.60 -23.21 -7.62
N ASN A 26 5.84 -24.30 -7.74
CA ASN A 26 5.66 -25.26 -6.66
C ASN A 26 6.87 -26.22 -6.58
N ARG A 27 6.89 -27.10 -5.60
CA ARG A 27 7.98 -28.10 -5.41
C ARG A 27 8.17 -29.07 -6.58
N TYR A 28 7.24 -29.10 -7.51
CA TYR A 28 7.30 -29.96 -8.72
C TYR A 28 7.75 -29.19 -9.97
N GLY A 29 8.11 -27.91 -9.83
CA GLY A 29 8.49 -27.06 -10.96
C GLY A 29 7.32 -26.52 -11.78
N GLU A 30 6.09 -26.68 -11.30
CA GLU A 30 4.88 -26.17 -11.96
C GLU A 30 4.47 -24.82 -11.38
N ARG A 31 3.56 -24.13 -12.07
CA ARG A 31 2.99 -22.84 -11.61
C ARG A 31 2.48 -22.93 -10.16
N TYR A 32 2.92 -22.01 -9.31
CA TYR A 32 2.37 -21.87 -7.97
C TYR A 32 0.92 -21.39 -8.03
N SER A 33 -0.01 -22.20 -7.55
CA SER A 33 -1.44 -21.93 -7.71
C SER A 33 -1.95 -20.90 -6.69
N GLU A 34 -3.03 -20.18 -7.04
CA GLU A 34 -3.72 -19.27 -6.10
C GLU A 34 -4.20 -19.99 -4.84
N GLN A 35 -4.65 -21.23 -5.00
CA GLN A 35 -5.09 -22.04 -3.86
C GLN A 35 -3.94 -22.36 -2.91
N SER A 36 -2.74 -22.63 -3.45
CA SER A 36 -1.53 -22.83 -2.64
C SER A 36 -1.14 -21.56 -1.90
N ALA A 37 -1.23 -20.40 -2.56
CA ALA A 37 -0.98 -19.11 -1.93
C ALA A 37 -1.96 -18.83 -0.79
N ARG A 38 -3.26 -19.09 -0.99
CA ARG A 38 -4.29 -18.94 0.05
C ARG A 38 -4.03 -19.86 1.25
N ARG A 39 -3.68 -21.13 1.01
CA ARG A 39 -3.34 -22.09 2.09
C ARG A 39 -2.10 -21.64 2.86
N MET A 40 -1.08 -21.16 2.18
CA MET A 40 0.13 -20.63 2.82
C MET A 40 -0.20 -19.43 3.73
N ILE A 41 -0.99 -18.48 3.24
CA ILE A 41 -1.43 -17.32 4.04
C ILE A 41 -2.21 -17.78 5.26
N GLN A 42 -3.17 -18.69 5.10
CA GLN A 42 -3.94 -19.24 6.20
C GLN A 42 -3.05 -19.92 7.25
N HIS A 43 -2.09 -20.71 6.83
CA HIS A 43 -1.14 -21.37 7.72
C HIS A 43 -0.39 -20.36 8.59
N TYR A 44 0.25 -19.36 7.98
CA TYR A 44 0.98 -18.34 8.73
C TYR A 44 0.08 -17.44 9.59
N THR A 45 -1.15 -17.18 9.14
CA THR A 45 -2.14 -16.44 9.93
C THR A 45 -2.50 -17.19 11.21
N GLN A 46 -2.67 -18.52 11.12
CA GLN A 46 -2.94 -19.37 12.27
C GLN A 46 -1.73 -19.47 13.22
N GLU A 47 -0.53 -19.67 12.69
CA GLU A 47 0.69 -19.69 13.50
C GLU A 47 0.93 -18.36 14.24
N ALA A 48 0.59 -17.23 13.59
CA ALA A 48 0.68 -15.90 14.18
C ALA A 48 -0.49 -15.56 15.14
N MET A 49 -1.43 -16.48 15.33
CA MET A 49 -2.62 -16.28 16.17
C MET A 49 -3.44 -15.04 15.77
N ILE A 50 -3.52 -14.76 14.47
CA ILE A 50 -4.31 -13.65 13.93
C ILE A 50 -5.74 -14.14 13.71
N GLU A 51 -6.71 -13.54 14.41
CA GLU A 51 -8.11 -13.96 14.40
C GLU A 51 -8.87 -13.59 13.11
N ILE A 52 -8.39 -12.55 12.38
CA ILE A 52 -9.03 -12.11 11.15
C ILE A 52 -8.66 -13.03 9.96
N HIS A 53 -9.62 -13.26 9.07
CA HIS A 53 -9.38 -14.01 7.84
C HIS A 53 -8.60 -13.18 6.83
N ILE A 54 -7.28 -13.43 6.71
CA ILE A 54 -6.41 -12.73 5.77
C ILE A 54 -6.47 -13.38 4.39
N THR A 55 -6.61 -12.55 3.35
CA THR A 55 -6.68 -12.98 1.96
C THR A 55 -5.60 -12.33 1.10
N PRO A 56 -5.24 -12.92 -0.07
CA PRO A 56 -4.32 -12.27 -1.03
C PRO A 56 -4.79 -10.87 -1.48
N HIS A 57 -6.10 -10.64 -1.54
CA HIS A 57 -6.68 -9.34 -1.89
C HIS A 57 -6.40 -8.27 -0.83
N MET A 58 -6.35 -8.64 0.44
CA MET A 58 -6.00 -7.71 1.53
C MET A 58 -4.55 -7.24 1.41
N PHE A 59 -3.61 -8.14 1.07
CA PHE A 59 -2.22 -7.74 0.79
C PHE A 59 -2.12 -6.79 -0.39
N ARG A 60 -2.85 -7.07 -1.48
CA ARG A 60 -2.89 -6.20 -2.65
C ARG A 60 -3.47 -4.84 -2.32
N HIS A 61 -4.55 -4.80 -1.53
CA HIS A 61 -5.18 -3.57 -1.08
C HIS A 61 -4.22 -2.75 -0.21
N ALA A 62 -3.62 -3.36 0.82
CA ALA A 62 -2.65 -2.70 1.67
C ALA A 62 -1.46 -2.15 0.89
N PHE A 63 -0.90 -2.92 -0.05
CA PHE A 63 0.20 -2.47 -0.90
C PHE A 63 -0.19 -1.26 -1.76
N ALA A 64 -1.38 -1.29 -2.39
CA ALA A 64 -1.87 -0.15 -3.18
C ALA A 64 -2.09 1.10 -2.32
N THR A 65 -2.66 0.94 -1.12
CA THR A 65 -2.90 2.04 -0.18
C THR A 65 -1.59 2.68 0.26
N LEU A 66 -0.60 1.88 0.67
CA LEU A 66 0.72 2.38 1.07
C LEU A 66 1.41 3.16 -0.05
N LEU A 67 1.37 2.66 -1.28
CA LEU A 67 1.95 3.38 -2.42
C LEU A 67 1.23 4.70 -2.72
N LEU A 68 -0.09 4.74 -2.56
CA LEU A 68 -0.86 5.97 -2.73
C LEU A 68 -0.57 6.99 -1.63
N GLU A 69 -0.38 6.55 -0.39
CA GLU A 69 0.05 7.39 0.73
C GLU A 69 1.44 8.01 0.48
N GLU A 70 2.33 7.26 -0.18
CA GLU A 70 3.66 7.73 -0.65
C GLU A 70 3.60 8.54 -1.96
N GLU A 71 2.41 8.96 -2.39
CA GLU A 71 2.18 9.79 -3.60
C GLU A 71 2.57 9.14 -4.93
N VAL A 72 2.68 7.82 -4.98
CA VAL A 72 2.91 7.11 -6.23
C VAL A 72 1.70 7.25 -7.16
N ASP A 73 1.94 7.64 -8.41
CA ASP A 73 0.87 7.81 -9.40
C ASP A 73 0.07 6.51 -9.58
N ILE A 74 -1.26 6.62 -9.47
CA ILE A 74 -2.21 5.50 -9.57
C ILE A 74 -1.99 4.65 -10.83
N ARG A 75 -1.55 5.26 -11.94
CA ARG A 75 -1.29 4.56 -13.19
C ARG A 75 -0.16 3.55 -13.07
N PHE A 76 0.88 3.87 -12.29
CA PHE A 76 1.95 2.92 -11.98
C PHE A 76 1.47 1.80 -11.08
N ILE A 77 0.68 2.12 -10.07
CA ILE A 77 0.09 1.14 -9.16
C ILE A 77 -0.80 0.16 -9.94
N GLN A 78 -1.65 0.66 -10.81
CA GLN A 78 -2.49 -0.17 -11.69
C GLN A 78 -1.66 -1.10 -12.57
N LYS A 79 -0.58 -0.58 -13.15
CA LYS A 79 0.33 -1.39 -13.99
C LYS A 79 1.03 -2.47 -13.18
N MET A 80 1.48 -2.17 -11.97
CA MET A 80 2.13 -3.12 -11.06
C MET A 80 1.20 -4.23 -10.58
N LEU A 81 -0.06 -3.88 -10.31
CA LEU A 81 -1.04 -4.83 -9.78
C LEU A 81 -1.80 -5.61 -10.86
N GLY A 82 -1.56 -5.30 -12.15
CA GLY A 82 -2.35 -5.84 -13.25
C GLY A 82 -3.76 -5.21 -13.29
N HIS A 83 -4.46 -5.32 -14.41
CA HIS A 83 -5.71 -4.61 -14.75
C HIS A 83 -6.94 -4.95 -13.88
N ALA A 84 -6.81 -5.12 -12.58
CA ALA A 84 -7.92 -5.32 -11.65
C ALA A 84 -8.60 -3.97 -11.34
N SER A 85 -9.48 -3.51 -12.21
CA SER A 85 -9.98 -2.14 -12.32
C SER A 85 -10.89 -1.63 -11.19
N ILE A 86 -11.54 -2.50 -10.41
CA ILE A 86 -12.59 -2.07 -9.47
C ILE A 86 -12.03 -1.68 -8.10
N MET A 87 -11.03 -2.40 -7.61
CA MET A 87 -10.43 -2.14 -6.28
C MET A 87 -9.62 -0.83 -6.22
N THR A 88 -8.99 -0.45 -7.33
CA THR A 88 -8.17 0.76 -7.42
C THR A 88 -8.98 2.04 -7.28
N THR A 89 -10.21 2.08 -7.75
CA THR A 89 -11.06 3.28 -7.68
C THR A 89 -11.52 3.56 -6.24
N GLN A 90 -11.88 2.53 -5.47
CA GLN A 90 -12.29 2.69 -4.07
C GLN A 90 -11.12 3.14 -3.19
N ILE A 91 -9.94 2.50 -3.32
CA ILE A 91 -8.73 2.87 -2.59
C ILE A 91 -8.35 4.33 -2.88
N TYR A 92 -8.42 4.74 -4.16
CA TYR A 92 -8.11 6.11 -4.56
C TYR A 92 -9.08 7.13 -3.92
N ALA A 93 -10.37 6.83 -3.90
CA ALA A 93 -11.37 7.70 -3.29
C ALA A 93 -11.14 7.87 -1.78
N GLU A 94 -10.82 6.80 -1.06
CA GLU A 94 -10.56 6.84 0.38
C GLU A 94 -9.28 7.62 0.72
N VAL A 95 -8.17 7.36 0.02
CA VAL A 95 -6.90 8.05 0.24
C VAL A 95 -6.99 9.52 -0.18
N ALA A 96 -7.65 9.80 -1.31
CA ALA A 96 -7.87 11.18 -1.75
C ALA A 96 -8.71 11.99 -0.76
N LEU A 97 -9.78 11.41 -0.21
CA LEU A 97 -10.60 12.05 0.82
C LEU A 97 -9.81 12.34 2.09
N LYS A 98 -9.03 11.36 2.57
CA LYS A 98 -8.19 11.52 3.76
C LYS A 98 -7.17 12.64 3.58
N LYS A 99 -6.48 12.65 2.43
CA LYS A 99 -5.51 13.68 2.08
C LYS A 99 -6.13 15.07 1.91
N GLN A 100 -7.31 15.15 1.28
CA GLN A 100 -8.08 16.41 1.19
C GLN A 100 -8.44 16.95 2.57
N MET A 101 -8.86 16.08 3.50
CA MET A 101 -9.17 16.49 4.87
C MET A 101 -7.94 17.00 5.62
N GLU A 102 -6.78 16.37 5.44
CA GLU A 102 -5.50 16.83 6.02
C GLU A 102 -5.08 18.19 5.47
N ILE A 103 -5.15 18.36 4.15
CA ILE A 103 -4.85 19.64 3.49
C ILE A 103 -5.81 20.75 3.99
N LEU A 104 -7.09 20.44 4.10
CA LEU A 104 -8.08 21.40 4.63
C LEU A 104 -7.76 21.77 6.08
N LYS A 105 -7.40 20.80 6.92
CA LYS A 105 -7.01 21.08 8.32
C LYS A 105 -5.78 21.98 8.41
N MET A 106 -4.75 21.74 7.58
CA MET A 106 -3.49 22.48 7.65
C MET A 106 -3.51 23.82 6.91
N LYS A 107 -4.23 23.90 5.78
CA LYS A 107 -4.19 25.05 4.85
C LYS A 107 -5.51 25.79 4.73
N HIS A 108 -6.48 25.50 5.61
CA HIS A 108 -7.75 26.20 5.54
C HIS A 108 -7.54 27.73 5.77
N PRO A 109 -8.12 28.61 4.95
CA PRO A 109 -7.93 30.06 5.06
C PRO A 109 -8.25 30.61 6.47
N ARG A 110 -9.17 29.97 7.18
CA ARG A 110 -9.55 30.34 8.54
C ARG A 110 -8.41 30.19 9.55
N ASN A 111 -7.52 29.19 9.38
CA ASN A 111 -6.34 29.04 10.24
C ASN A 111 -5.34 30.20 10.08
N ARG A 112 -5.32 30.84 8.91
CA ARG A 112 -4.54 32.07 8.67
C ARG A 112 -5.17 33.28 9.35
N MET A 113 -6.48 33.37 9.40
CA MET A 113 -7.19 34.46 10.05
C MET A 113 -6.98 34.44 11.57
N GLU A 114 -7.05 33.28 12.21
CA GLU A 114 -6.78 33.13 13.65
C GLU A 114 -5.33 33.50 14.04
N ILE A 115 -4.35 33.24 13.16
CA ILE A 115 -2.97 33.64 13.38
C ILE A 115 -2.83 35.16 13.27
N LEU A 116 -3.52 35.80 12.33
CA LEU A 116 -3.51 37.25 12.17
C LEU A 116 -4.21 37.95 13.34
N GLU A 117 -5.33 37.44 13.80
CA GLU A 117 -6.04 37.99 14.98
C GLU A 117 -5.17 37.91 16.25
N LYS A 118 -4.50 36.77 16.48
CA LYS A 118 -3.54 36.63 17.60
C LYS A 118 -2.35 37.58 17.52
N HIS A 119 -1.85 37.87 16.31
CA HIS A 119 -0.75 38.84 16.12
C HIS A 119 -1.22 40.28 16.41
N ILE A 120 -2.41 40.65 15.99
CA ILE A 120 -3.00 41.99 16.24
C ILE A 120 -3.25 42.20 17.75
N GLU A 121 -3.71 41.17 18.45
CA GLU A 121 -3.93 41.24 19.92
C GLU A 121 -2.61 41.34 20.71
N THR A 122 -1.51 40.77 20.20
CA THR A 122 -0.20 40.87 20.85
C THR A 122 0.50 42.21 20.60
N GLU A 123 0.32 42.82 19.43
CA GLU A 123 0.90 44.13 19.14
C GLU A 123 0.06 45.29 19.74
N GLY A 124 -1.24 45.09 19.91
CA GLY A 124 -2.13 46.10 20.52
C GLY A 124 -1.97 46.31 22.05
N LYS A 125 -1.21 45.43 22.73
CA LYS A 125 -0.97 45.53 24.19
C LYS A 125 0.38 46.19 24.56
N GLY A 126 1.10 46.72 23.58
CA GLY A 126 2.42 47.32 23.78
C GLY A 126 2.50 48.84 23.75
N VAL A 127 1.36 49.56 23.80
CA VAL A 127 1.36 51.05 23.84
C VAL A 127 0.45 51.54 24.98
N VAL A 128 1.03 51.57 26.15
CA VAL A 128 0.63 52.52 27.21
C VAL A 128 1.90 52.99 27.89
#